data_d4be3f8963ac811765d8eae31b656838
#
_entry.id   d4be3f8963ac811765d8eae31b656838
#
_cell.length_a   1.000
_cell.length_b   1.000
_cell.length_c   1.000
_cell.angle_alpha   90.00
_cell.angle_beta   90.00
_cell.angle_gamma   90.00
#
_symmetry.space_group_name_H-M   'P 1'
#
loop_
_entity.id
_entity.type
_entity.pdbx_description
1 polymer ?
#
loop_
_entity_poly.entity_id
_entity_poly.type
_entity_poly.pdbx_seq_one_letter_code
_entity_poly.pdbx_strand_id
1 'polypeptide(L)' 'IGRNLQVKTAEETIEGELVAVTDDSVTLKWKAREPKPVGKGKVTVQKEAVLPYNDIVEAKVMIKFN' A
#
# COMPACT_ATOMS: atom_id res chain seq x y z
N ILE A 1 9.80 3.37 8.41
CA ILE A 1 10.07 2.44 7.32
C ILE A 1 9.91 1.02 7.85
N GLY A 2 9.30 0.17 7.05
CA GLY A 2 9.06 -1.21 7.43
C GLY A 2 7.82 -1.43 8.28
N ARG A 3 6.98 -0.42 8.41
CA ARG A 3 5.73 -0.53 9.15
C ARG A 3 4.55 -0.48 8.22
N ASN A 4 3.48 -1.17 8.62
CA ASN A 4 2.24 -1.11 7.86
C ASN A 4 1.55 0.23 8.10
N LEU A 5 1.07 0.80 7.03
CA LEU A 5 0.43 2.10 7.06
C LEU A 5 -0.87 2.04 6.30
N GLN A 6 -1.91 2.60 6.87
CA GLN A 6 -3.17 2.77 6.19
C GLN A 6 -3.29 4.23 5.77
N VAL A 7 -3.37 4.44 4.47
CA VAL A 7 -3.45 5.77 3.89
C VAL A 7 -4.81 5.93 3.24
N LYS A 8 -5.51 6.96 3.65
CA LYS A 8 -6.81 7.27 3.08
C LYS A 8 -6.67 8.42 2.10
N THR A 9 -7.09 8.19 0.87
CA THR A 9 -7.11 9.23 -0.14
C THR A 9 -8.55 9.66 -0.39
N ALA A 10 -8.73 10.65 -1.23
CA ALA A 10 -10.08 11.15 -1.55
C ALA A 10 -10.94 10.10 -2.24
N GLU A 11 -10.32 9.15 -2.92
CA GLU A 11 -11.03 8.14 -3.70
C GLU A 11 -11.08 6.78 -3.05
N GLU A 12 -10.04 6.42 -2.29
CA GLU A 12 -9.94 5.07 -1.74
C GLU A 12 -9.02 5.03 -0.53
N THR A 13 -9.01 3.89 0.12
CA THR A 13 -8.10 3.62 1.24
C THR A 13 -7.10 2.57 0.79
N ILE A 14 -5.82 2.83 1.02
CA ILE A 14 -4.73 1.94 0.63
C ILE A 14 -3.99 1.52 1.88
N GLU A 15 -3.80 0.22 2.03
CA GLU A 15 -2.99 -0.34 3.11
C GLU A 15 -1.77 -1.00 2.51
N GLY A 16 -0.62 -0.74 3.10
CA GLY A 16 0.61 -1.33 2.63
C GLY A 16 1.76 -1.06 3.58
N GLU A 17 2.90 -1.62 3.25
CA GLU A 17 4.12 -1.39 4.01
C GLU A 17 4.80 -0.12 3.51
N LEU A 18 5.15 0.74 4.44
CA LEU A 18 5.88 1.96 4.10
C LEU A 18 7.33 1.58 3.78
N VAL A 19 7.72 1.78 2.53
CA VAL A 19 9.05 1.41 2.07
C VAL A 19 9.93 2.62 1.77
N ALA A 20 9.32 3.77 1.52
CA ALA A 20 10.07 4.98 1.28
C ALA A 20 9.23 6.20 1.61
N VAL A 21 9.88 7.24 2.06
CA VAL A 21 9.26 8.53 2.35
C VAL A 21 10.11 9.60 1.69
N THR A 22 9.47 10.48 0.97
CA THR A 22 10.14 11.65 0.41
C THR A 22 9.50 12.90 0.99
N ASP A 23 10.03 14.05 0.64
CA ASP A 23 9.50 15.32 1.12
C ASP A 23 8.08 15.57 0.60
N ASP A 24 7.73 14.98 -0.51
CA ASP A 24 6.47 15.25 -1.19
C ASP A 24 5.50 14.06 -1.20
N SER A 25 5.99 12.86 -0.92
CA SER A 25 5.17 11.68 -1.10
C SER A 25 5.65 10.52 -0.25
N VAL A 26 4.82 9.49 -0.17
CA VAL A 26 5.17 8.23 0.48
C VAL A 26 4.98 7.10 -0.51
N THR A 27 5.81 6.08 -0.40
CA THR A 27 5.72 4.89 -1.23
C THR A 27 5.29 3.71 -0.37
N LEU A 28 4.22 3.06 -0.78
CA LEU A 28 3.69 1.89 -0.11
C LEU A 28 3.81 0.68 -1.01
N LYS A 29 4.11 -0.46 -0.42
CA LYS A 29 4.11 -1.73 -1.12
C LYS A 29 3.22 -2.72 -0.41
N TRP A 30 2.51 -3.51 -1.19
CA TRP A 30 1.66 -4.57 -0.64
C TRP A 30 1.60 -5.73 -1.60
N LYS A 31 1.19 -6.86 -1.07
CA LYS A 31 0.99 -8.05 -1.88
C LYS A 31 -0.49 -8.21 -2.17
N ALA A 32 -0.82 -8.45 -3.41
CA ALA A 32 -2.19 -8.68 -3.85
C ALA A 32 -2.27 -10.01 -4.56
N ARG A 33 -3.42 -10.66 -4.46
CA ARG A 33 -3.67 -11.89 -5.19
C ARG A 33 -4.51 -11.57 -6.41
N GLU A 34 -4.04 -12.02 -7.53
CA GLU A 34 -4.75 -11.82 -8.79
C GLU A 34 -4.92 -13.16 -9.50
N PRO A 35 -5.98 -13.31 -10.29
CA PRO A 35 -6.13 -14.52 -11.07
C PRO A 35 -5.02 -14.61 -12.11
N LYS A 36 -4.54 -15.82 -12.35
CA LYS A 36 -3.54 -16.02 -13.39
C LYS A 36 -4.15 -15.74 -14.75
N PRO A 37 -3.42 -15.08 -15.64
CA PRO A 37 -3.91 -14.85 -17.00
C PRO A 37 -4.06 -16.15 -17.78
N VAL A 38 -3.29 -17.16 -17.43
CA VAL A 38 -3.36 -18.47 -18.06
C VAL A 38 -3.32 -19.53 -16.97
N GLY A 39 -4.23 -20.50 -17.04
CA GLY A 39 -4.29 -21.59 -16.10
C GLY A 39 -5.23 -21.32 -14.94
N LYS A 40 -5.22 -22.21 -13.98
CA LYS A 40 -6.07 -22.13 -12.81
C LYS A 40 -5.27 -21.66 -11.60
N GLY A 41 -5.94 -21.00 -10.68
CA GLY A 41 -5.36 -20.58 -9.43
C GLY A 41 -5.11 -19.11 -9.39
N LYS A 42 -4.38 -18.69 -8.36
CA LYS A 42 -4.08 -17.29 -8.15
C LYS A 42 -2.59 -17.11 -7.96
N VAL A 43 -2.10 -15.97 -8.37
CA VAL A 43 -0.70 -15.62 -8.22
C VAL A 43 -0.60 -14.41 -7.30
N THR A 44 0.41 -14.43 -6.43
CA THR A 44 0.69 -13.27 -5.58
C THR A 44 1.58 -12.31 -6.34
N VAL A 45 1.13 -11.07 -6.45
CA VAL A 45 1.91 -10.02 -7.10
C VAL A 45 2.20 -8.92 -6.10
N GLN A 46 3.36 -8.33 -6.24
CA GLN A 46 3.74 -7.20 -5.40
C GLN A 46 3.37 -5.91 -6.13
N LYS A 47 2.62 -5.08 -5.44
CA LYS A 47 2.21 -3.79 -5.99
C LYS A 47 2.82 -2.66 -5.19
N GLU A 48 3.00 -1.55 -5.86
CA GLU A 48 3.60 -0.37 -5.28
C GLU A 48 2.81 0.85 -5.70
N ALA A 49 2.66 1.77 -4.79
CA ALA A 49 1.99 3.04 -5.09
C ALA A 49 2.76 4.17 -4.46
N VAL A 50 2.96 5.23 -5.22
CA VAL A 50 3.54 6.47 -4.72
C VAL A 50 2.40 7.44 -4.52
N LEU A 51 2.22 7.90 -3.29
CA LEU A 51 1.10 8.75 -2.90
C LEU A 51 1.63 10.13 -2.49
N PRO A 52 1.30 11.16 -3.26
CA PRO A 52 1.68 12.51 -2.85
C PRO A 52 0.90 12.94 -1.63
N TYR A 53 1.51 13.72 -0.77
CA TYR A 53 0.86 14.18 0.45
C TYR A 53 -0.43 14.94 0.17
N ASN A 54 -0.50 15.62 -0.96
CA ASN A 54 -1.69 16.38 -1.31
C ASN A 54 -2.92 15.50 -1.55
N ASP A 55 -2.71 14.24 -1.92
CA ASP A 55 -3.80 13.30 -2.14
C ASP A 55 -4.16 12.53 -0.88
N ILE A 56 -3.32 12.61 0.14
CA ILE A 56 -3.56 11.87 1.37
C ILE A 56 -4.49 12.68 2.25
N VAL A 57 -5.67 12.13 2.53
CA VAL A 57 -6.62 12.72 3.45
C VAL A 57 -6.26 12.36 4.87
N GLU A 58 -5.88 11.11 5.09
CA GLU A 58 -5.55 10.61 6.41
C GLU A 58 -4.55 9.47 6.29
N ALA A 59 -3.64 9.39 7.22
CA ALA A 59 -2.69 8.29 7.29
C ALA A 59 -2.62 7.80 8.73
N LYS A 60 -2.71 6.48 8.91
CA LYS A 60 -2.62 5.86 10.22
C LYS A 60 -1.57 4.77 10.20
N VAL A 61 -0.76 4.75 11.24
CA VAL A 61 0.20 3.67 11.42
C VAL A 61 -0.52 2.50 12.08
N MET A 62 -0.45 1.34 11.44
CA MET A 62 -1.07 0.14 11.96
C MET A 62 -0.07 -0.59 12.83
N ILE A 63 -0.44 -0.82 14.07
CA ILE A 63 0.39 -1.54 15.02
C ILE A 63 -0.18 -2.94 15.17
N LYS A 64 0.66 -3.94 14.90
CA LYS A 64 0.29 -5.32 15.11
C LYS A 64 0.84 -5.80 16.43
N PHE A 65 -0.01 -6.40 17.21
CA PHE A 65 0.39 -7.11 18.43
C PHE A 65 0.28 -8.60 18.16
N ASN A 66 1.35 -9.29 18.40
CA ASN A 66 1.36 -10.75 18.29
C ASN A 66 1.49 -11.37 19.65
#